data_8a2ffee9067f8271dcf34339de4cff3b
#
_entry.id   8a2ffee9067f8271dcf34339de4cff3b
#
_cell.length_a   1.000
_cell.length_b   1.000
_cell.length_c   1.000
_cell.angle_alpha   90.00
_cell.angle_beta   90.00
_cell.angle_gamma   90.00
#
_symmetry.space_group_name_H-M   'P 1'
#
loop_
_entity.id
_entity.type
_entity.pdbx_description
1 polymer ?
#
loop_
_entity_poly.entity_id
_entity_poly.type
_entity_poly.pdbx_seq_one_letter_code
_entity_poly.pdbx_strand_id
1 'polypeptide(L)'
;MIKVKKNNFFLNEEIKRYLNSIIKKNSYANGYIFYGAEGVGKKETALEFITEIFKQSSSSGTIEERITNNNHPDFLIIEPNSTLEAKISKNSDLEKTTKSGSEIIKIAQIRNIKTFLSQKSINSEKKIVLI
;
A
#
# COMPACT_ATOMS: atom_id res chain seq x y z
N MET A 1 -7.42 -14.45 0.11
CA MET A 1 -6.74 -14.63 -1.18
C MET A 1 -7.17 -13.52 -2.08
N ILE A 2 -6.35 -12.50 -2.20
CA ILE A 2 -6.45 -11.72 -3.40
C ILE A 2 -6.24 -12.75 -4.48
N LYS A 3 -7.35 -13.31 -4.99
CA LYS A 3 -7.33 -13.91 -6.28
C LYS A 3 -6.96 -12.76 -7.20
N VAL A 4 -5.69 -12.52 -7.36
CA VAL A 4 -5.18 -12.13 -8.64
C VAL A 4 -5.53 -13.32 -9.49
N LYS A 5 -6.86 -13.45 -9.70
CA LYS A 5 -7.40 -14.33 -10.68
C LYS A 5 -6.90 -13.74 -11.95
N LYS A 6 -5.90 -14.41 -12.44
CA LYS A 6 -5.65 -14.50 -13.83
C LYS A 6 -5.23 -13.20 -14.46
N ASN A 7 -4.09 -12.99 -14.41
CA ASN A 7 -3.30 -13.42 -15.54
C ASN A 7 -1.90 -13.44 -15.01
N ASN A 8 -1.35 -14.59 -14.82
CA ASN A 8 0.08 -14.83 -14.66
C ASN A 8 0.93 -14.15 -15.76
N PHE A 9 0.32 -13.26 -16.49
CA PHE A 9 0.90 -12.53 -17.60
C PHE A 9 1.74 -11.34 -17.15
N PHE A 10 1.56 -10.85 -15.92
CA PHE A 10 2.17 -9.59 -15.49
C PHE A 10 3.17 -9.72 -14.34
N LEU A 11 3.18 -10.82 -13.63
CA LEU A 11 4.16 -11.06 -12.59
C LEU A 11 5.34 -11.83 -13.18
N ASN A 12 6.45 -11.14 -13.37
CA ASN A 12 7.71 -11.76 -13.68
C ASN A 12 8.04 -12.78 -12.58
N GLU A 13 8.11 -14.05 -12.91
CA GLU A 13 8.39 -15.14 -11.97
C GLU A 13 9.73 -14.95 -11.22
N GLU A 14 10.68 -14.28 -11.83
CA GLU A 14 11.96 -13.93 -11.22
C GLU A 14 11.77 -12.95 -10.07
N ILE A 15 10.98 -11.89 -10.28
CA ILE A 15 10.64 -10.91 -9.24
C ILE A 15 9.90 -11.59 -8.10
N LYS A 16 8.95 -12.46 -8.40
CA LYS A 16 8.21 -13.22 -7.40
C LYS A 16 9.12 -14.10 -6.56
N ARG A 17 10.05 -14.81 -7.16
CA ARG A 17 11.04 -15.62 -6.44
C ARG A 17 11.93 -14.77 -5.56
N TYR A 18 12.35 -13.60 -6.07
CA TYR A 18 13.17 -12.65 -5.31
C TYR A 18 12.42 -12.13 -4.08
N LEU A 19 11.20 -11.63 -4.23
CA LEU A 19 10.37 -11.15 -3.12
C LEU A 19 10.08 -12.24 -2.10
N ASN A 20 9.77 -13.45 -2.54
CA ASN A 20 9.59 -14.60 -1.65
C ASN A 20 10.86 -14.94 -0.87
N SER A 21 12.03 -14.78 -1.46
CA SER A 21 13.30 -15.00 -0.77
C SER A 21 13.55 -13.99 0.35
N ILE A 22 13.16 -12.73 0.14
CA ILE A 22 13.22 -11.67 1.16
C ILE A 22 12.34 -12.04 2.35
N ILE A 23 11.11 -12.46 2.07
CA ILE A 23 10.14 -12.87 3.09
C ILE A 23 10.68 -14.05 3.90
N LYS A 24 11.14 -15.10 3.24
CA LYS A 24 11.69 -16.30 3.90
C LYS A 24 12.89 -16.00 4.79
N LYS A 25 13.76 -15.10 4.36
CA LYS A 25 14.97 -14.72 5.10
C LYS A 25 14.71 -13.64 6.17
N ASN A 26 13.49 -13.10 6.21
CA ASN A 26 13.14 -11.93 7.06
C ASN A 26 14.12 -10.76 6.89
N SER A 27 14.63 -10.57 5.68
CA SER A 27 15.67 -9.60 5.32
C SER A 27 15.08 -8.44 4.52
N TYR A 28 14.38 -7.55 5.21
CA TYR A 28 13.70 -6.42 4.60
C TYR A 28 14.59 -5.20 4.51
N ALA A 29 14.57 -4.54 3.35
CA ALA A 29 15.10 -3.19 3.18
C ALA A 29 14.12 -2.14 3.75
N ASN A 30 14.62 -0.94 4.01
CA ASN A 30 13.78 0.17 4.47
C ASN A 30 12.85 0.72 3.40
N GLY A 31 13.15 0.49 2.13
CA GLY A 31 12.32 0.93 1.01
C GLY A 31 12.53 0.07 -0.23
N TYR A 32 11.48 -0.03 -1.02
CA TYR A 32 11.45 -0.72 -2.31
C TYR A 32 10.85 0.19 -3.35
N ILE A 33 11.41 0.17 -4.54
CA ILE A 33 10.88 0.88 -5.71
C ILE A 33 10.47 -0.15 -6.75
N PHE A 34 9.19 -0.18 -7.09
CA PHE A 34 8.65 -0.98 -8.17
C PHE A 34 8.59 -0.11 -9.43
N TYR A 35 9.35 -0.45 -10.44
CA TYR A 35 9.38 0.28 -11.70
C TYR A 35 9.13 -0.63 -12.89
N GLY A 36 8.67 -0.06 -13.98
CA GLY A 36 8.34 -0.79 -15.21
C GLY A 36 7.33 -0.03 -16.06
N ALA A 37 6.98 -0.57 -17.21
CA ALA A 37 5.99 0.00 -18.10
C ALA A 37 4.62 0.14 -17.43
N GLU A 38 3.76 0.98 -17.96
CA GLU A 38 2.39 1.10 -17.51
C GLU A 38 1.63 -0.22 -17.74
N GLY A 39 0.79 -0.59 -16.78
CA GLY A 39 -0.03 -1.80 -16.87
C GLY A 39 0.67 -3.13 -16.59
N VAL A 40 1.95 -3.15 -16.21
CA VAL A 40 2.67 -4.41 -15.91
C VAL A 40 2.38 -5.00 -14.53
N GLY A 41 1.46 -4.42 -13.76
CA GLY A 41 1.07 -4.96 -12.45
C GLY A 41 2.01 -4.58 -11.30
N LYS A 42 2.63 -3.40 -11.34
CA LYS A 42 3.50 -2.90 -10.26
C LYS A 42 2.78 -2.80 -8.93
N LYS A 43 1.59 -2.21 -8.93
CA LYS A 43 0.77 -2.03 -7.73
C LYS A 43 0.31 -3.37 -7.16
N GLU A 44 -0.17 -4.25 -8.01
CA GLU A 44 -0.63 -5.59 -7.66
C GLU A 44 0.51 -6.40 -7.04
N THR A 45 1.70 -6.33 -7.62
CA THR A 45 2.90 -7.00 -7.09
C THR A 45 3.28 -6.46 -5.72
N ALA A 46 3.23 -5.14 -5.53
CA ALA A 46 3.52 -4.50 -4.25
C ALA A 46 2.49 -4.89 -3.19
N LEU A 47 1.20 -4.91 -3.52
CA LEU A 47 0.14 -5.32 -2.61
C LEU A 47 0.23 -6.80 -2.22
N GLU A 48 0.56 -7.68 -3.16
CA GLU A 48 0.80 -9.10 -2.88
C GLU A 48 1.98 -9.27 -1.92
N PHE A 49 3.09 -8.58 -2.17
CA PHE A 49 4.26 -8.60 -1.30
C PHE A 49 3.94 -8.13 0.11
N ILE A 50 3.24 -7.00 0.26
CA ILE A 50 2.80 -6.45 1.54
C ILE A 50 1.88 -7.43 2.27
N THR A 51 0.94 -8.03 1.57
CA THR A 51 0.02 -9.01 2.13
C THR A 51 0.75 -10.22 2.70
N GLU A 52 1.73 -10.74 1.98
CA GLU A 52 2.54 -11.87 2.44
C GLU A 52 3.42 -11.51 3.66
N ILE A 53 3.93 -10.28 3.73
CA ILE A 53 4.64 -9.79 4.92
C ILE A 53 3.73 -9.80 6.15
N PHE A 54 2.52 -9.27 6.03
CA PHE A 54 1.59 -9.24 7.16
C PHE A 54 1.07 -10.61 7.56
N LYS A 55 0.93 -11.54 6.63
CA LYS A 55 0.57 -12.93 6.94
C LYS A 55 1.57 -13.63 7.83
N GLN A 56 2.83 -13.28 7.77
CA GLN A 56 3.84 -13.84 8.68
C GLN A 56 3.66 -13.41 10.13
N SER A 57 3.16 -12.20 10.35
CA SER A 57 2.99 -11.63 11.69
C SER A 57 1.63 -11.96 12.31
N SER A 58 0.67 -12.44 11.53
CA SER A 58 -0.70 -12.68 11.99
C SER A 58 -1.34 -13.84 11.23
N SER A 59 -1.87 -14.79 11.98
CA SER A 59 -2.62 -15.94 11.47
C SER A 59 -4.08 -15.62 11.08
N SER A 60 -4.46 -14.37 11.03
CA SER A 60 -5.83 -13.95 10.71
C SER A 60 -6.11 -14.09 9.22
N GLY A 61 -7.07 -14.93 8.85
CA GLY A 61 -7.50 -15.14 7.46
C GLY A 61 -8.15 -13.92 6.77
N THR A 62 -8.22 -12.78 7.45
CA THR A 62 -8.84 -11.54 6.95
C THR A 62 -7.85 -10.49 6.50
N ILE A 63 -6.54 -10.80 6.49
CA ILE A 63 -5.51 -9.83 6.14
C ILE A 63 -5.67 -9.31 4.71
N GLU A 64 -5.97 -10.20 3.77
CA GLU A 64 -6.16 -9.85 2.36
C GLU A 64 -7.28 -8.84 2.17
N GLU A 65 -8.41 -9.06 2.84
CA GLU A 65 -9.55 -8.14 2.80
C GLU A 65 -9.20 -6.78 3.42
N ARG A 66 -8.48 -6.78 4.53
CA ARG A 66 -8.06 -5.54 5.20
C ARG A 66 -7.11 -4.71 4.36
N ILE A 67 -6.17 -5.36 3.68
CA ILE A 67 -5.25 -4.67 2.76
C ILE A 67 -6.02 -4.13 1.55
N THR A 68 -6.88 -4.95 0.93
CA THR A 68 -7.68 -4.56 -0.23
C THR A 68 -8.62 -3.40 0.08
N ASN A 69 -9.23 -3.41 1.26
CA ASN A 69 -10.15 -2.36 1.71
C ASN A 69 -9.46 -1.19 2.39
N ASN A 70 -8.11 -1.15 2.39
CA ASN A 70 -7.31 -0.14 3.09
C ASN A 70 -7.74 0.05 4.55
N ASN A 71 -7.99 -1.03 5.25
CA ASN A 71 -8.48 -1.08 6.63
C ASN A 71 -7.55 -1.82 7.59
N HIS A 72 -6.27 -1.96 7.24
CA HIS A 72 -5.27 -2.54 8.14
C HIS A 72 -4.60 -1.42 8.94
N PRO A 73 -4.52 -1.50 10.28
CA PRO A 73 -4.01 -0.42 11.13
C PRO A 73 -2.53 -0.11 10.92
N ASP A 74 -1.74 -1.07 10.44
CA ASP A 74 -0.31 -0.93 10.20
C ASP A 74 0.04 -0.75 8.70
N PHE A 75 -0.97 -0.56 7.86
CA PHE A 75 -0.83 -0.32 6.43
C PHE A 75 -1.45 1.02 6.02
N LEU A 76 -0.71 1.80 5.26
CA LEU A 76 -1.17 3.05 4.66
C LEU A 76 -0.87 3.05 3.17
N ILE A 77 -1.88 3.31 2.35
CA ILE A 77 -1.72 3.56 0.93
C ILE A 77 -1.91 5.05 0.63
N ILE A 78 -1.01 5.61 -0.16
CA ILE A 78 -1.06 6.98 -0.64
C ILE A 78 -1.23 6.95 -2.15
N GLU A 79 -2.36 7.45 -2.60
CA GLU A 79 -2.68 7.57 -4.03
C GLU A 79 -3.11 8.99 -4.36
N PRO A 80 -2.89 9.46 -5.59
CA PRO A 80 -3.50 10.68 -6.06
C PRO A 80 -5.02 10.62 -5.89
N ASN A 81 -5.62 11.70 -5.37
CA ASN A 81 -7.08 11.77 -5.13
C ASN A 81 -7.66 10.73 -4.17
N SER A 82 -6.86 10.19 -3.25
CA SER A 82 -7.38 9.29 -2.22
C SER A 82 -8.37 10.01 -1.30
N THR A 83 -9.46 9.33 -0.96
CA THR A 83 -10.59 9.80 -0.14
C THR A 83 -10.24 10.24 1.28
N LEU A 84 -8.98 10.18 1.69
CA LEU A 84 -8.53 10.75 2.95
C LEU A 84 -8.76 12.27 3.02
N GLU A 85 -8.76 12.97 1.88
CA GLU A 85 -9.11 14.39 1.83
C GLU A 85 -10.60 14.66 2.08
N ALA A 86 -11.47 13.74 1.70
CA ALA A 86 -12.91 13.90 1.92
C ALA A 86 -13.30 13.87 3.41
N LYS A 87 -12.49 13.28 4.27
CA LYS A 87 -12.72 13.27 5.73
C LYS A 87 -12.13 14.50 6.44
N ILE A 88 -11.09 15.08 5.90
CA ILE A 88 -10.45 16.29 6.49
C ILE A 88 -11.16 17.56 6.01
N SER A 89 -11.71 17.53 4.80
CA SER A 89 -12.33 18.69 4.15
C SER A 89 -13.75 19.03 4.67
N LYS A 90 -14.34 18.22 5.55
CA LYS A 90 -15.68 18.50 6.11
C LYS A 90 -15.72 19.64 7.13
N ASN A 91 -14.56 20.18 7.53
CA ASN A 91 -14.46 21.25 8.54
C ASN A 91 -13.87 22.57 8.05
N SER A 92 -13.74 22.79 6.75
CA SER A 92 -13.33 24.09 6.22
C SER A 92 -14.17 24.43 4.98
N ASP A 93 -15.09 25.35 5.19
CA ASP A 93 -15.80 26.09 4.12
C ASP A 93 -14.82 27.00 3.39
N LEU A 94 -14.01 26.48 2.49
CA LEU A 94 -13.27 27.30 1.55
C LEU A 94 -12.89 26.50 0.29
N GLU A 95 -13.53 26.97 -0.78
CA GLU A 95 -13.16 26.84 -2.19
C GLU A 95 -13.43 25.53 -2.93
N LYS A 96 -14.62 25.56 -3.55
CA LYS A 96 -14.87 24.90 -4.83
C LYS A 96 -13.89 25.46 -5.88
N THR A 97 -12.80 24.78 -6.12
CA THR A 97 -12.02 25.03 -7.33
C THR A 97 -11.67 23.72 -8.03
N THR A 98 -12.29 23.62 -9.18
CA THR A 98 -11.89 22.90 -10.40
C THR A 98 -11.61 21.41 -10.30
N LYS A 99 -12.54 20.67 -10.88
CA LYS A 99 -12.33 19.37 -11.50
C LYS A 99 -11.14 19.45 -12.46
N SER A 100 -9.96 19.15 -11.97
CA SER A 100 -8.86 18.72 -12.80
C SER A 100 -8.34 17.48 -12.09
N GLY A 101 -8.46 16.33 -12.74
CA GLY A 101 -7.90 15.07 -12.28
C GLY A 101 -6.39 15.19 -12.24
N SER A 102 -5.84 15.85 -11.24
CA SER A 102 -4.40 15.91 -11.06
C SER A 102 -3.96 14.60 -10.40
N GLU A 103 -3.20 13.82 -11.12
CA GLU A 103 -2.49 12.64 -10.62
C GLU A 103 -1.35 13.03 -9.66
N ILE A 104 -1.58 14.02 -8.81
CA ILE A 104 -0.56 14.61 -7.93
C ILE A 104 -0.85 14.19 -6.51
N ILE A 105 0.18 13.67 -5.85
CA ILE A 105 0.18 13.42 -4.41
C ILE A 105 0.43 14.76 -3.70
N LYS A 106 -0.48 15.15 -2.82
CA LYS A 106 -0.38 16.42 -2.10
C LYS A 106 0.53 16.33 -0.89
N ILE A 107 1.14 17.45 -0.51
CA ILE A 107 2.02 17.55 0.66
C ILE A 107 1.33 17.10 1.95
N ALA A 108 0.03 17.36 2.10
CA ALA A 108 -0.73 16.91 3.26
C ALA A 108 -0.74 15.38 3.41
N GLN A 109 -0.82 14.65 2.29
CA GLN A 109 -0.74 13.19 2.29
C GLN A 109 0.64 12.69 2.75
N ILE A 110 1.71 13.36 2.31
CA ILE A 110 3.09 13.04 2.74
C ILE A 110 3.29 13.31 4.23
N ARG A 111 2.73 14.38 4.78
CA ARG A 111 2.77 14.67 6.22
C ARG A 111 2.09 13.58 7.05
N ASN A 112 1.02 13.00 6.55
CA ASN A 112 0.34 11.88 7.20
C ASN A 112 1.23 10.63 7.31
N ILE A 113 2.14 10.40 6.38
CA ILE A 113 3.11 9.29 6.44
C ILE A 113 3.97 9.43 7.70
N LYS A 114 4.50 10.62 7.98
CA LYS A 114 5.33 10.87 9.16
C LYS A 114 4.56 10.56 10.45
N THR A 115 3.34 11.05 10.56
CA THR A 115 2.48 10.78 11.72
C THR A 115 2.18 9.29 11.86
N PHE A 116 1.84 8.63 10.77
CA PHE A 116 1.56 7.19 10.75
C PHE A 116 2.77 6.36 11.19
N LEU A 117 3.96 6.65 10.66
CA LEU A 117 5.17 5.90 10.98
C LEU A 117 5.69 6.16 12.39
N SER A 118 5.38 7.32 12.99
CA SER A 118 5.78 7.64 14.37
C SER A 118 4.97 6.88 15.43
N GLN A 119 3.82 6.36 15.08
CA GLN A 119 2.98 5.56 15.96
C GLN A 119 3.47 4.12 16.04
N LYS A 120 3.28 3.47 17.18
CA LYS A 120 3.55 2.04 17.34
C LYS A 120 2.68 1.20 16.42
N SER A 121 3.21 0.09 15.92
CA SER A 121 2.41 -0.92 15.23
C SER A 121 1.40 -1.57 16.20
N ILE A 122 0.25 -1.95 15.70
CA ILE A 122 -0.88 -2.45 16.50
C ILE A 122 -1.02 -3.97 16.35
N ASN A 123 -1.10 -4.45 15.11
CA ASN A 123 -1.41 -5.84 14.80
C ASN A 123 -0.24 -6.62 14.21
N SER A 124 0.84 -5.94 13.83
CA SER A 124 2.00 -6.55 13.19
C SER A 124 3.30 -5.99 13.77
N GLU A 125 4.40 -6.63 13.43
CA GLU A 125 5.73 -6.14 13.85
C GLU A 125 6.21 -4.94 13.05
N LYS A 126 5.59 -4.68 11.91
CA LYS A 126 6.03 -3.67 10.94
C LYS A 126 4.88 -2.78 10.51
N LYS A 127 5.20 -1.54 10.21
CA LYS A 127 4.33 -0.62 9.49
C LYS A 127 4.82 -0.47 8.06
N ILE A 128 3.88 -0.47 7.12
CA ILE A 128 4.18 -0.39 5.70
C ILE A 128 3.36 0.72 5.06
N VAL A 129 4.03 1.52 4.26
CA VAL A 129 3.41 2.57 3.43
C VAL A 129 3.66 2.23 1.97
N LEU A 130 2.60 2.23 1.18
CA LEU A 130 2.63 2.14 -0.28
C LEU A 130 2.29 3.52 -0.86
N ILE A 131 3.14 4.01 -1.71
CA ILE A 131 2.99 5.32 -2.38
C ILE A 131 2.87 5.11 -3.89
#